data_bf296279820d0f8ef1f1cfc228c5ad02
#
_entry.id   bf296279820d0f8ef1f1cfc228c5ad02
#
_cell.length_a   1.000
_cell.length_b   1.000
_cell.length_c   1.000
_cell.angle_alpha   90.00
_cell.angle_beta   90.00
_cell.angle_gamma   90.00
#
_symmetry.space_group_name_H-M   'P 1'
#
loop_
_entity.id
_entity.type
_entity.pdbx_description
1 polymer ?
#
loop_
_entity_poly.entity_id
_entity_poly.type
_entity_poly.pdbx_seq_one_letter_code
_entity_poly.pdbx_strand_id
1 'polypeptide(L)'
;MAAFVLRRLVQAVLVMLTVAFIAFMLFQYVGDPVTNILGQDATPQQRLQLRADLGLDQPFPVQFARFVGNAARGEFGLSLRQGRKVSSLIAERLPATLELSMLSAVIALVFGISMGVYTALKRGTLLSQTLMTISLLGVSLPPFLIGILLILVFAVTLKWLPSFGRGEVLALGPWTTGMTSLDGWKHLILPAITLAIFQLALIMRLVRAEMLEVLRADYVKFARARGLPDRSVYFGHALKNTLVPVITITGLQLGSLIAFAIITETVFQWPGMGLLFIQAVTFADIPVMAAYLCLIALIFVVINLVVDLLYFAVDPRLRIEKPTGGH
;
A
#
# COMPACT_ATOMS: atom_id res chain seq x y z
N MET A 1 -8.72 -23.65 11.65
CA MET A 1 -9.19 -22.73 10.62
C MET A 1 -10.18 -21.72 11.17
N ALA A 2 -11.39 -22.10 11.61
CA ALA A 2 -12.39 -21.14 12.09
C ALA A 2 -11.89 -20.21 13.22
N ALA A 3 -11.22 -20.74 14.24
CA ALA A 3 -10.67 -19.96 15.34
C ALA A 3 -9.58 -18.96 14.88
N PHE A 4 -8.74 -19.32 13.90
CA PHE A 4 -7.74 -18.43 13.32
C PHE A 4 -8.41 -17.26 12.57
N VAL A 5 -9.37 -17.57 11.69
CA VAL A 5 -10.11 -16.55 10.94
C VAL A 5 -10.87 -15.63 11.89
N LEU A 6 -11.55 -16.19 12.90
CA LEU A 6 -12.27 -15.40 13.89
C LEU A 6 -11.34 -14.44 14.65
N ARG A 7 -10.19 -14.93 15.12
CA ARG A 7 -9.18 -14.08 15.78
C ARG A 7 -8.71 -12.94 14.88
N ARG A 8 -8.48 -13.22 13.59
CA ARG A 8 -8.08 -12.19 12.61
C ARG A 8 -9.19 -11.17 12.37
N LEU A 9 -10.44 -11.62 12.26
CA LEU A 9 -11.58 -10.72 12.13
C LEU A 9 -11.76 -9.82 13.37
N VAL A 10 -11.61 -10.36 14.57
CA VAL A 10 -11.64 -9.55 15.80
C VAL A 10 -10.52 -8.50 15.80
N GLN A 11 -9.30 -8.89 15.42
CA GLN A 11 -8.18 -7.96 15.30
C GLN A 11 -8.47 -6.87 14.24
N ALA A 12 -9.02 -7.25 13.09
CA ALA A 12 -9.43 -6.34 12.04
C ALA A 12 -10.44 -5.29 12.54
N VAL A 13 -11.47 -5.74 13.26
CA VAL A 13 -12.49 -4.84 13.83
C VAL A 13 -11.86 -3.89 14.85
N LEU A 14 -10.97 -4.39 15.74
CA LEU A 14 -10.29 -3.54 16.72
C LEU A 14 -9.43 -2.47 16.04
N VAL A 15 -8.66 -2.82 15.02
CA VAL A 15 -7.86 -1.87 14.23
C VAL A 15 -8.75 -0.83 13.57
N MET A 16 -9.83 -1.27 12.92
CA MET A 16 -10.78 -0.36 12.26
C MET A 16 -11.46 0.59 13.24
N LEU A 17 -11.87 0.12 14.41
CA LEU A 17 -12.43 0.97 15.47
C LEU A 17 -11.42 1.97 16.01
N THR A 18 -10.17 1.56 16.19
CA THR A 18 -9.09 2.46 16.64
C THR A 18 -8.83 3.56 15.61
N VAL A 19 -8.75 3.21 14.33
CA VAL A 19 -8.56 4.20 13.26
C VAL A 19 -9.78 5.10 13.10
N ALA A 20 -10.99 4.55 13.18
CA ALA A 20 -12.23 5.33 13.18
C ALA A 20 -12.27 6.32 14.36
N PHE A 21 -11.78 5.91 15.55
CA PHE A 21 -11.68 6.79 16.70
C PHE A 21 -10.70 7.94 16.46
N ILE A 22 -9.51 7.65 15.92
CA ILE A 22 -8.53 8.67 15.56
C ILE A 22 -9.11 9.63 14.51
N ALA A 23 -9.75 9.10 13.47
CA ALA A 23 -10.39 9.89 12.43
C ALA A 23 -11.53 10.77 13.00
N PHE A 24 -12.31 10.25 13.92
CA PHE A 24 -13.34 11.00 14.63
C PHE A 24 -12.76 12.11 15.51
N MET A 25 -11.61 11.87 16.17
CA MET A 25 -10.91 12.92 16.91
C MET A 25 -10.49 14.10 16.04
N LEU A 26 -10.15 13.87 14.77
CA LEU A 26 -9.88 14.97 13.83
C LEU A 26 -11.11 15.88 13.66
N PHE A 27 -12.32 15.30 13.55
CA PHE A 27 -13.55 16.10 13.48
C PHE A 27 -13.80 16.93 14.74
N GLN A 28 -13.43 16.36 15.89
CA GLN A 28 -13.73 16.99 17.18
C GLN A 28 -12.74 18.11 17.54
N TYR A 29 -11.45 17.98 17.16
CA TYR A 29 -10.37 18.82 17.67
C TYR A 29 -9.61 19.61 16.62
N VAL A 30 -9.63 19.23 15.34
CA VAL A 30 -8.81 19.88 14.29
C VAL A 30 -9.56 20.98 13.54
N GLY A 31 -10.86 21.15 13.77
CA GLY A 31 -11.62 22.25 13.19
C GLY A 31 -13.08 22.21 13.63
N ASP A 32 -13.70 23.38 13.76
CA ASP A 32 -15.16 23.43 13.95
C ASP A 32 -15.85 23.27 12.60
N PRO A 33 -16.51 22.12 12.32
CA PRO A 33 -17.18 21.88 11.05
C PRO A 33 -18.25 22.93 10.76
N VAL A 34 -18.85 23.49 11.79
CA VAL A 34 -19.88 24.54 11.65
C VAL A 34 -19.28 25.83 11.08
N THR A 35 -18.12 26.22 11.59
CA THR A 35 -17.41 27.40 11.08
C THR A 35 -16.90 27.20 9.68
N ASN A 36 -16.45 25.98 9.35
CA ASN A 36 -15.96 25.64 8.02
C ASN A 36 -17.07 25.59 6.95
N ILE A 37 -18.30 25.21 7.34
CA ILE A 37 -19.45 25.12 6.41
C ILE A 37 -20.11 26.47 6.24
N LEU A 38 -20.35 27.20 7.33
CA LEU A 38 -21.11 28.47 7.31
C LEU A 38 -20.24 29.71 7.10
N GLY A 39 -18.92 29.58 7.26
CA GLY A 39 -18.02 30.75 7.26
C GLY A 39 -18.05 31.55 8.56
N GLN A 40 -17.23 32.62 8.61
CA GLN A 40 -17.11 33.45 9.81
C GLN A 40 -18.32 34.38 10.01
N ASP A 41 -19.03 34.72 8.95
CA ASP A 41 -20.15 35.68 8.96
C ASP A 41 -21.49 35.08 9.37
N ALA A 42 -21.54 33.78 9.71
CA ALA A 42 -22.77 33.10 10.10
C ALA A 42 -23.32 33.60 11.45
N THR A 43 -24.64 33.78 11.50
CA THR A 43 -25.34 34.18 12.72
C THR A 43 -25.26 33.07 13.79
N PRO A 44 -25.36 33.45 15.09
CA PRO A 44 -25.38 32.47 16.17
C PRO A 44 -26.50 31.42 16.04
N GLN A 45 -27.66 31.83 15.51
CA GLN A 45 -28.80 30.95 15.28
C GLN A 45 -28.51 29.92 14.19
N GLN A 46 -27.90 30.30 13.06
CA GLN A 46 -27.51 29.40 12.01
C GLN A 46 -26.47 28.36 12.49
N ARG A 47 -25.52 28.80 13.33
CA ARG A 47 -24.52 27.90 13.94
C ARG A 47 -25.14 26.88 14.87
N LEU A 48 -26.11 27.30 15.72
CA LEU A 48 -26.83 26.41 16.63
C LEU A 48 -27.67 25.39 15.84
N GLN A 49 -28.37 25.83 14.81
CA GLN A 49 -29.19 24.98 13.98
C GLN A 49 -28.33 23.94 13.25
N LEU A 50 -27.21 24.35 12.62
CA LEU A 50 -26.32 23.43 11.95
C LEU A 50 -25.65 22.45 12.92
N ARG A 51 -25.32 22.85 14.15
CA ARG A 51 -24.83 21.96 15.20
C ARG A 51 -25.84 20.86 15.55
N ALA A 52 -27.11 21.24 15.69
CA ALA A 52 -28.18 20.28 15.93
C ALA A 52 -28.39 19.33 14.74
N ASP A 53 -28.42 19.88 13.51
CA ASP A 53 -28.58 19.10 12.28
C ASP A 53 -27.44 18.09 12.08
N LEU A 54 -26.20 18.48 12.42
CA LEU A 54 -25.03 17.59 12.39
C LEU A 54 -24.96 16.67 13.61
N GLY A 55 -25.81 16.87 14.64
CA GLY A 55 -25.83 16.09 15.87
C GLY A 55 -24.60 16.28 16.75
N LEU A 56 -23.95 17.45 16.66
CA LEU A 56 -22.77 17.81 17.45
C LEU A 56 -23.12 18.20 18.89
N ASP A 57 -24.39 18.33 19.19
CA ASP A 57 -24.98 18.54 20.53
C ASP A 57 -25.18 17.24 21.32
N GLN A 58 -25.08 16.09 20.65
CA GLN A 58 -25.26 14.77 21.26
C GLN A 58 -24.06 14.38 22.13
N PRO A 59 -24.24 13.49 23.12
CA PRO A 59 -23.12 12.94 23.89
C PRO A 59 -22.06 12.27 22.99
N PHE A 60 -20.80 12.41 23.36
CA PHE A 60 -19.64 11.90 22.60
C PHE A 60 -19.79 10.43 22.11
N PRO A 61 -20.24 9.45 22.94
CA PRO A 61 -20.42 8.07 22.47
C PRO A 61 -21.44 7.95 21.34
N VAL A 62 -22.49 8.76 21.35
CA VAL A 62 -23.54 8.77 20.31
C VAL A 62 -23.02 9.33 19.01
N GLN A 63 -22.24 10.43 19.07
CA GLN A 63 -21.58 11.00 17.90
C GLN A 63 -20.60 9.99 17.27
N PHE A 64 -19.78 9.34 18.09
CA PHE A 64 -18.84 8.31 17.63
C PHE A 64 -19.56 7.11 17.00
N ALA A 65 -20.59 6.58 17.64
CA ALA A 65 -21.37 5.47 17.10
C ALA A 65 -22.01 5.81 15.74
N ARG A 66 -22.53 7.06 15.59
CA ARG A 66 -23.06 7.57 14.30
C ARG A 66 -21.96 7.66 13.26
N PHE A 67 -20.79 8.21 13.63
CA PHE A 67 -19.62 8.28 12.72
C PHE A 67 -19.21 6.89 12.22
N VAL A 68 -19.06 5.90 13.13
CA VAL A 68 -18.73 4.52 12.76
C VAL A 68 -19.79 3.91 11.85
N GLY A 69 -21.08 4.11 12.15
CA GLY A 69 -22.19 3.64 11.33
C GLY A 69 -22.18 4.22 9.91
N ASN A 70 -21.90 5.51 9.77
CA ASN A 70 -21.79 6.20 8.48
C ASN A 70 -20.53 5.74 7.72
N ALA A 71 -19.38 5.67 8.41
CA ALA A 71 -18.13 5.19 7.83
C ALA A 71 -18.24 3.75 7.29
N ALA A 72 -18.96 2.88 8.01
CA ALA A 72 -19.23 1.50 7.56
C ALA A 72 -20.09 1.44 6.29
N ARG A 73 -20.87 2.50 5.99
CA ARG A 73 -21.64 2.64 4.75
C ARG A 73 -20.89 3.40 3.66
N GLY A 74 -19.66 3.86 3.94
CA GLY A 74 -18.90 4.72 3.03
C GLY A 74 -19.38 6.18 2.99
N GLU A 75 -20.18 6.61 3.95
CA GLU A 75 -20.75 7.96 4.02
C GLU A 75 -19.91 8.85 4.94
N PHE A 76 -19.02 9.63 4.36
CA PHE A 76 -18.14 10.58 5.07
C PHE A 76 -18.57 12.04 4.93
N GLY A 77 -19.74 12.30 4.33
CA GLY A 77 -20.27 13.63 4.09
C GLY A 77 -19.73 14.29 2.84
N LEU A 78 -19.69 15.63 2.87
CA LEU A 78 -19.21 16.48 1.77
C LEU A 78 -17.80 16.98 2.07
N SER A 79 -16.97 17.05 1.04
CA SER A 79 -15.69 17.76 1.09
C SER A 79 -15.94 19.24 1.33
N LEU A 80 -15.30 19.80 2.35
CA LEU A 80 -15.45 21.21 2.72
C LEU A 80 -14.86 22.13 1.64
N ARG A 81 -13.86 21.64 0.90
CA ARG A 81 -13.21 22.40 -0.17
C ARG A 81 -13.92 22.27 -1.51
N GLN A 82 -14.34 21.06 -1.88
CA GLN A 82 -14.85 20.78 -3.23
C GLN A 82 -16.37 20.79 -3.31
N GLY A 83 -17.08 20.78 -2.16
CA GLY A 83 -18.55 20.72 -2.13
C GLY A 83 -19.15 19.43 -2.69
N ARG A 84 -18.31 18.40 -2.93
CA ARG A 84 -18.71 17.10 -3.51
C ARG A 84 -18.74 16.02 -2.45
N LYS A 85 -19.50 14.95 -2.68
CA LYS A 85 -19.49 13.79 -1.78
C LYS A 85 -18.09 13.19 -1.70
N VAL A 86 -17.61 12.95 -0.48
CA VAL A 86 -16.27 12.33 -0.26
C VAL A 86 -16.17 10.96 -0.89
N SER A 87 -17.26 10.16 -0.85
CA SER A 87 -17.29 8.84 -1.50
C SER A 87 -17.05 8.90 -3.01
N SER A 88 -17.56 9.95 -3.70
CA SER A 88 -17.32 10.12 -5.13
C SER A 88 -15.88 10.53 -5.43
N LEU A 89 -15.28 11.39 -4.60
CA LEU A 89 -13.87 11.77 -4.72
C LEU A 89 -12.93 10.57 -4.53
N ILE A 90 -13.24 9.72 -3.56
CA ILE A 90 -12.52 8.48 -3.32
C ILE A 90 -12.64 7.55 -4.53
N ALA A 91 -13.85 7.33 -5.03
CA ALA A 91 -14.08 6.44 -6.17
C ALA A 91 -13.34 6.88 -7.44
N GLU A 92 -13.20 8.20 -7.66
CA GLU A 92 -12.41 8.74 -8.78
C GLU A 92 -10.90 8.54 -8.63
N ARG A 93 -10.38 8.59 -7.39
CA ARG A 93 -8.94 8.60 -7.11
C ARG A 93 -8.37 7.23 -6.78
N LEU A 94 -9.18 6.35 -6.20
CA LEU A 94 -8.76 5.01 -5.76
C LEU A 94 -8.16 4.16 -6.88
N PRO A 95 -8.74 4.10 -8.11
CA PRO A 95 -8.16 3.33 -9.20
C PRO A 95 -6.71 3.74 -9.53
N ALA A 96 -6.41 5.03 -9.50
CA ALA A 96 -5.07 5.54 -9.80
C ALA A 96 -4.03 5.05 -8.79
N THR A 97 -4.33 5.10 -7.49
CA THR A 97 -3.45 4.60 -6.42
C THR A 97 -3.27 3.08 -6.52
N LEU A 98 -4.34 2.35 -6.77
CA LEU A 98 -4.27 0.89 -6.88
C LEU A 98 -3.47 0.44 -8.11
N GLU A 99 -3.66 1.06 -9.27
CA GLU A 99 -2.85 0.77 -10.47
C GLU A 99 -1.36 1.02 -10.22
N LEU A 100 -1.03 2.18 -9.66
CA LEU A 100 0.35 2.52 -9.32
C LEU A 100 0.96 1.51 -8.34
N SER A 101 0.24 1.20 -7.26
CA SER A 101 0.72 0.29 -6.22
C SER A 101 0.86 -1.15 -6.73
N MET A 102 -0.10 -1.63 -7.52
CA MET A 102 -0.06 -2.98 -8.11
C MET A 102 1.11 -3.13 -9.09
N LEU A 103 1.31 -2.17 -10.00
CA LEU A 103 2.44 -2.22 -10.92
C LEU A 103 3.77 -2.15 -10.17
N SER A 104 3.88 -1.30 -9.17
CA SER A 104 5.07 -1.19 -8.32
C SER A 104 5.36 -2.50 -7.58
N ALA A 105 4.32 -3.16 -7.04
CA ALA A 105 4.44 -4.47 -6.40
C ALA A 105 4.92 -5.54 -7.38
N VAL A 106 4.37 -5.59 -8.58
CA VAL A 106 4.78 -6.53 -9.64
C VAL A 106 6.25 -6.30 -10.02
N ILE A 107 6.66 -5.05 -10.26
CA ILE A 107 8.05 -4.69 -10.54
C ILE A 107 8.98 -5.15 -9.40
N ALA A 108 8.62 -4.82 -8.16
CA ALA A 108 9.41 -5.18 -6.98
C ALA A 108 9.55 -6.71 -6.81
N LEU A 109 8.46 -7.46 -7.01
CA LEU A 109 8.46 -8.92 -6.92
C LEU A 109 9.29 -9.56 -8.05
N VAL A 110 8.98 -9.23 -9.30
CA VAL A 110 9.62 -9.87 -10.46
C VAL A 110 11.12 -9.59 -10.46
N PHE A 111 11.51 -8.32 -10.36
CA PHE A 111 12.92 -7.96 -10.38
C PHE A 111 13.64 -8.27 -9.06
N GLY A 112 13.00 -8.07 -7.91
CA GLY A 112 13.57 -8.37 -6.61
C GLY A 112 13.89 -9.86 -6.45
N ILE A 113 12.95 -10.75 -6.80
CA ILE A 113 13.17 -12.20 -6.76
C ILE A 113 14.24 -12.61 -7.76
N SER A 114 14.14 -12.16 -9.01
CA SER A 114 15.10 -12.55 -10.07
C SER A 114 16.52 -12.10 -9.74
N MET A 115 16.70 -10.85 -9.31
CA MET A 115 17.99 -10.30 -8.90
C MET A 115 18.52 -10.96 -7.62
N GLY A 116 17.65 -11.28 -6.65
CA GLY A 116 17.98 -11.99 -5.42
C GLY A 116 18.53 -13.39 -5.69
N VAL A 117 17.84 -14.16 -6.53
CA VAL A 117 18.30 -15.49 -6.98
C VAL A 117 19.63 -15.38 -7.73
N TYR A 118 19.72 -14.46 -8.69
CA TYR A 118 20.95 -14.25 -9.45
C TYR A 118 22.15 -13.95 -8.55
N THR A 119 21.99 -13.01 -7.63
CA THR A 119 23.07 -12.60 -6.70
C THR A 119 23.43 -13.67 -5.67
N ALA A 120 22.53 -14.60 -5.37
CA ALA A 120 22.81 -15.76 -4.55
C ALA A 120 23.63 -16.83 -5.30
N LEU A 121 23.25 -17.11 -6.56
CA LEU A 121 23.88 -18.16 -7.37
C LEU A 121 25.23 -17.73 -7.95
N LYS A 122 25.37 -16.45 -8.36
CA LYS A 122 26.57 -15.89 -9.01
C LYS A 122 27.32 -14.95 -8.08
N ARG A 123 27.68 -15.45 -6.89
CA ARG A 123 28.48 -14.72 -5.92
C ARG A 123 29.83 -14.31 -6.50
N GLY A 124 30.33 -13.12 -6.14
CA GLY A 124 31.64 -12.65 -6.52
C GLY A 124 31.74 -12.09 -7.94
N THR A 125 30.71 -12.24 -8.79
CA THR A 125 30.69 -11.57 -10.09
C THR A 125 30.51 -10.06 -9.95
N LEU A 126 31.11 -9.29 -10.84
CA LEU A 126 30.95 -7.82 -10.87
C LEU A 126 29.46 -7.40 -10.91
N LEU A 127 28.66 -8.08 -11.74
CA LEU A 127 27.23 -7.78 -11.82
C LEU A 127 26.52 -8.04 -10.48
N SER A 128 26.82 -9.13 -9.77
CA SER A 128 26.26 -9.39 -8.46
C SER A 128 26.63 -8.30 -7.44
N GLN A 129 27.87 -7.85 -7.45
CA GLN A 129 28.34 -6.77 -6.57
C GLN A 129 27.66 -5.44 -6.91
N THR A 130 27.58 -5.09 -8.19
CA THR A 130 26.90 -3.87 -8.66
C THR A 130 25.41 -3.86 -8.27
N LEU A 131 24.69 -4.95 -8.49
CA LEU A 131 23.28 -5.08 -8.08
C LEU A 131 23.12 -4.90 -6.57
N MET A 132 24.00 -5.49 -5.76
CA MET A 132 23.99 -5.32 -4.31
C MET A 132 24.26 -3.86 -3.90
N THR A 133 25.21 -3.19 -4.53
CA THR A 133 25.52 -1.79 -4.26
C THR A 133 24.35 -0.87 -4.66
N ILE A 134 23.77 -1.10 -5.85
CA ILE A 134 22.59 -0.33 -6.29
C ILE A 134 21.41 -0.56 -5.34
N SER A 135 21.19 -1.80 -4.87
CA SER A 135 20.12 -2.07 -3.90
C SER A 135 20.33 -1.35 -2.57
N LEU A 136 21.59 -1.19 -2.14
CA LEU A 136 21.89 -0.45 -0.93
C LEU A 136 21.60 1.05 -1.11
N LEU A 137 21.96 1.62 -2.26
CA LEU A 137 21.62 3.01 -2.60
C LEU A 137 20.09 3.22 -2.65
N GLY A 138 19.35 2.26 -3.24
CA GLY A 138 17.88 2.32 -3.32
C GLY A 138 17.17 2.32 -1.95
N VAL A 139 17.79 1.75 -0.91
CA VAL A 139 17.26 1.81 0.47
C VAL A 139 17.73 3.05 1.21
N SER A 140 18.93 3.57 0.88
CA SER A 140 19.54 4.69 1.59
C SER A 140 19.00 6.05 1.11
N LEU A 141 18.51 6.13 -0.12
CA LEU A 141 17.98 7.36 -0.68
C LEU A 141 16.48 7.50 -0.37
N PRO A 142 16.02 8.70 0.02
CA PRO A 142 14.61 8.97 0.19
C PRO A 142 13.84 8.75 -1.13
N PRO A 143 12.64 8.13 -1.12
CA PRO A 143 11.87 7.85 -2.35
C PRO A 143 11.59 9.10 -3.20
N PHE A 144 11.32 10.25 -2.57
CA PHE A 144 11.08 11.49 -3.32
C PHE A 144 12.30 11.94 -4.11
N LEU A 145 13.52 11.76 -3.57
CA LEU A 145 14.76 12.11 -4.25
C LEU A 145 14.97 11.22 -5.48
N ILE A 146 14.71 9.91 -5.35
CA ILE A 146 14.75 8.97 -6.48
C ILE A 146 13.76 9.41 -7.56
N GLY A 147 12.54 9.78 -7.19
CA GLY A 147 11.53 10.27 -8.12
C GLY A 147 12.00 11.52 -8.89
N ILE A 148 12.55 12.50 -8.18
CA ILE A 148 13.08 13.73 -8.79
C ILE A 148 14.25 13.43 -9.75
N LEU A 149 15.17 12.53 -9.36
CA LEU A 149 16.29 12.12 -10.22
C LEU A 149 15.80 11.39 -11.48
N LEU A 150 14.80 10.53 -11.37
CA LEU A 150 14.20 9.86 -12.53
C LEU A 150 13.49 10.86 -13.45
N ILE A 151 12.77 11.84 -12.93
CA ILE A 151 12.20 12.94 -13.71
C ILE A 151 13.29 13.71 -14.44
N LEU A 152 14.34 14.11 -13.73
CA LEU A 152 15.46 14.86 -14.30
C LEU A 152 16.10 14.12 -15.48
N VAL A 153 16.39 12.83 -15.31
CA VAL A 153 17.04 12.03 -16.35
C VAL A 153 16.09 11.73 -17.50
N PHE A 154 14.94 11.10 -17.22
CA PHE A 154 14.09 10.53 -18.26
C PHE A 154 13.08 11.50 -18.85
N ALA A 155 12.62 12.49 -18.08
CA ALA A 155 11.62 13.43 -18.56
C ALA A 155 12.26 14.75 -19.06
N VAL A 156 13.24 15.29 -18.33
CA VAL A 156 13.83 16.60 -18.66
C VAL A 156 14.99 16.45 -19.64
N THR A 157 15.96 15.57 -19.34
CA THR A 157 17.19 15.44 -20.14
C THR A 157 16.97 14.60 -21.38
N LEU A 158 16.47 13.38 -21.25
CA LEU A 158 16.25 12.45 -22.36
C LEU A 158 14.94 12.69 -23.11
N LYS A 159 13.94 13.29 -22.45
CA LYS A 159 12.60 13.57 -22.99
C LYS A 159 11.89 12.32 -23.50
N TRP A 160 12.12 11.17 -22.85
CA TRP A 160 11.53 9.89 -23.25
C TRP A 160 10.14 9.68 -22.62
N LEU A 161 9.98 10.16 -21.37
CA LEU A 161 8.80 9.93 -20.57
C LEU A 161 8.28 11.27 -20.01
N PRO A 162 6.98 11.39 -19.76
CA PRO A 162 6.40 12.58 -19.14
C PRO A 162 6.79 12.69 -17.66
N SER A 163 6.82 13.93 -17.15
CA SER A 163 7.20 14.23 -15.77
C SER A 163 6.03 14.12 -14.79
N PHE A 164 4.78 14.40 -15.22
CA PHE A 164 3.64 14.55 -14.31
C PHE A 164 2.34 14.01 -14.91
N GLY A 165 1.37 13.70 -14.04
CA GLY A 165 0.03 13.33 -14.42
C GLY A 165 -0.14 11.84 -14.72
N ARG A 166 -1.33 11.46 -15.21
CA ARG A 166 -1.73 10.07 -15.48
C ARG A 166 -1.89 9.74 -16.96
N GLY A 167 -1.80 10.76 -17.84
CA GLY A 167 -2.03 10.61 -19.27
C GLY A 167 -3.49 10.34 -19.62
N GLU A 168 -3.69 9.72 -20.78
CA GLU A 168 -5.02 9.33 -21.24
C GLU A 168 -5.58 8.18 -20.40
N VAL A 169 -6.81 8.36 -19.90
CA VAL A 169 -7.52 7.40 -19.05
C VAL A 169 -8.83 7.00 -19.70
N LEU A 170 -9.08 5.71 -19.77
CA LEU A 170 -10.36 5.14 -20.17
C LEU A 170 -11.23 4.83 -18.95
N ALA A 171 -12.50 5.26 -18.99
CA ALA A 171 -13.47 4.90 -17.96
C ALA A 171 -14.13 3.55 -18.29
N LEU A 172 -14.01 2.59 -17.38
CA LEU A 172 -14.65 1.28 -17.43
C LEU A 172 -15.67 1.16 -16.29
N GLY A 173 -16.82 1.81 -16.44
CA GLY A 173 -17.81 1.94 -15.37
C GLY A 173 -17.26 2.75 -14.19
N PRO A 174 -17.23 2.21 -12.97
CA PRO A 174 -16.70 2.90 -11.81
C PRO A 174 -15.16 2.93 -11.75
N TRP A 175 -14.48 2.21 -12.64
CA TRP A 175 -13.03 2.11 -12.71
C TRP A 175 -12.49 2.98 -13.84
N THR A 176 -11.39 3.69 -13.56
CA THR A 176 -10.64 4.42 -14.59
C THR A 176 -9.26 3.81 -14.74
N THR A 177 -8.80 3.56 -15.98
CA THR A 177 -7.51 2.95 -16.24
C THR A 177 -6.70 3.70 -17.28
N GLY A 178 -5.41 3.91 -17.03
CA GLY A 178 -4.45 4.40 -18.01
C GLY A 178 -3.69 3.25 -18.72
N MET A 179 -3.85 2.00 -18.25
CA MET A 179 -3.11 0.86 -18.79
C MET A 179 -3.56 0.41 -20.19
N THR A 180 -4.64 0.97 -20.72
CA THR A 180 -5.15 0.67 -22.06
C THR A 180 -4.50 1.50 -23.16
N SER A 181 -3.80 2.59 -22.81
CA SER A 181 -3.15 3.48 -23.77
C SER A 181 -1.62 3.49 -23.58
N LEU A 182 -0.89 3.70 -24.68
CA LEU A 182 0.56 3.87 -24.63
C LEU A 182 0.95 5.11 -23.82
N ASP A 183 0.14 6.16 -23.90
CA ASP A 183 0.34 7.39 -23.15
C ASP A 183 0.20 7.17 -21.65
N GLY A 184 -0.83 6.44 -21.20
CA GLY A 184 -1.00 6.07 -19.80
C GLY A 184 0.17 5.24 -19.25
N TRP A 185 0.70 4.29 -20.04
CA TRP A 185 1.89 3.54 -19.67
C TRP A 185 3.12 4.44 -19.50
N LYS A 186 3.34 5.39 -20.44
CA LYS A 186 4.47 6.34 -20.32
C LYS A 186 4.40 7.14 -19.03
N HIS A 187 3.22 7.57 -18.59
CA HIS A 187 3.03 8.31 -17.36
C HIS A 187 3.20 7.43 -16.10
N LEU A 188 2.85 6.14 -16.19
CA LEU A 188 2.86 5.21 -15.06
C LEU A 188 4.25 4.66 -14.73
N ILE A 189 5.17 4.54 -15.71
CA ILE A 189 6.47 3.87 -15.55
C ILE A 189 7.34 4.54 -14.49
N LEU A 190 7.58 5.85 -14.55
CA LEU A 190 8.46 6.53 -13.60
C LEU A 190 7.93 6.50 -12.16
N PRO A 191 6.65 6.81 -11.90
CA PRO A 191 6.08 6.66 -10.56
C PRO A 191 6.17 5.23 -10.05
N ALA A 192 5.86 4.24 -10.90
CA ALA A 192 5.87 2.84 -10.51
C ALA A 192 7.28 2.34 -10.16
N ILE A 193 8.30 2.72 -10.92
CA ILE A 193 9.71 2.41 -10.60
C ILE A 193 10.11 3.09 -9.28
N THR A 194 9.77 4.37 -9.11
CA THR A 194 10.09 5.13 -7.89
C THR A 194 9.55 4.43 -6.64
N LEU A 195 8.28 4.05 -6.68
CA LEU A 195 7.63 3.38 -5.57
C LEU A 195 8.16 1.94 -5.37
N ALA A 196 8.57 1.26 -6.45
CA ALA A 196 9.05 -0.11 -6.42
C ALA A 196 10.48 -0.26 -5.87
N ILE A 197 11.38 0.72 -6.09
CA ILE A 197 12.83 0.57 -5.84
C ILE A 197 13.13 0.15 -4.39
N PHE A 198 12.51 0.80 -3.41
CA PHE A 198 12.73 0.47 -2.01
C PHE A 198 12.32 -0.97 -1.72
N GLN A 199 11.14 -1.37 -2.17
CA GLN A 199 10.60 -2.71 -1.96
C GLN A 199 11.40 -3.78 -2.72
N LEU A 200 11.79 -3.48 -3.95
CA LEU A 200 12.65 -4.33 -4.78
C LEU A 200 13.97 -4.62 -4.07
N ALA A 201 14.61 -3.61 -3.51
CA ALA A 201 15.88 -3.75 -2.82
C ALA A 201 15.76 -4.62 -1.55
N LEU A 202 14.66 -4.49 -0.81
CA LEU A 202 14.37 -5.35 0.34
C LEU A 202 14.14 -6.81 -0.07
N ILE A 203 13.29 -7.04 -1.07
CA ILE A 203 12.98 -8.38 -1.59
C ILE A 203 14.24 -9.04 -2.13
N MET A 204 15.04 -8.33 -2.91
CA MET A 204 16.29 -8.86 -3.47
C MET A 204 17.24 -9.35 -2.38
N ARG A 205 17.43 -8.58 -1.31
CA ARG A 205 18.30 -8.96 -0.20
C ARG A 205 17.74 -10.14 0.59
N LEU A 206 16.44 -10.14 0.84
CA LEU A 206 15.76 -11.24 1.52
C LEU A 206 15.89 -12.54 0.71
N VAL A 207 15.53 -12.52 -0.57
CA VAL A 207 15.62 -13.69 -1.45
C VAL A 207 17.05 -14.20 -1.52
N ARG A 208 18.04 -13.29 -1.61
CA ARG A 208 19.44 -13.69 -1.60
C ARG A 208 19.81 -14.40 -0.30
N ALA A 209 19.44 -13.86 0.86
CA ALA A 209 19.76 -14.45 2.16
C ALA A 209 19.16 -15.86 2.30
N GLU A 210 17.88 -15.98 2.03
CA GLU A 210 17.13 -17.24 2.09
C GLU A 210 17.67 -18.27 1.10
N MET A 211 17.94 -17.88 -0.15
CA MET A 211 18.56 -18.77 -1.14
C MET A 211 19.90 -19.30 -0.67
N LEU A 212 20.74 -18.47 -0.05
CA LEU A 212 22.05 -18.86 0.44
C LEU A 212 21.97 -19.86 1.59
N GLU A 213 20.96 -19.73 2.44
CA GLU A 213 20.69 -20.66 3.54
C GLU A 213 20.18 -22.00 2.98
N VAL A 214 19.14 -21.95 2.15
CA VAL A 214 18.51 -23.12 1.53
C VAL A 214 19.49 -23.93 0.69
N LEU A 215 20.38 -23.30 -0.07
CA LEU A 215 21.38 -23.99 -0.89
C LEU A 215 22.39 -24.80 -0.06
N ARG A 216 22.50 -24.56 1.26
CA ARG A 216 23.35 -25.31 2.20
C ARG A 216 22.59 -26.46 2.90
N ALA A 217 21.27 -26.50 2.76
CA ALA A 217 20.44 -27.50 3.42
C ALA A 217 20.71 -28.91 2.87
N ASP A 218 20.55 -29.93 3.73
CA ASP A 218 20.92 -31.30 3.39
C ASP A 218 20.08 -31.90 2.28
N TYR A 219 18.81 -31.54 2.17
CA TYR A 219 17.97 -32.03 1.07
C TYR A 219 18.42 -31.48 -0.30
N VAL A 220 19.04 -30.28 -0.35
CA VAL A 220 19.62 -29.74 -1.59
C VAL A 220 20.92 -30.46 -1.92
N LYS A 221 21.76 -30.74 -0.92
CA LYS A 221 22.97 -31.59 -1.10
C LYS A 221 22.60 -32.98 -1.61
N PHE A 222 21.56 -33.59 -1.02
CA PHE A 222 21.06 -34.89 -1.45
C PHE A 222 20.53 -34.86 -2.89
N ALA A 223 19.79 -33.82 -3.29
CA ALA A 223 19.33 -33.66 -4.66
C ALA A 223 20.51 -33.63 -5.67
N ARG A 224 21.60 -32.90 -5.32
CA ARG A 224 22.83 -32.89 -6.12
C ARG A 224 23.54 -34.25 -6.16
N ALA A 225 23.64 -34.95 -5.01
CA ALA A 225 24.24 -36.27 -4.93
C ALA A 225 23.49 -37.30 -5.80
N ARG A 226 22.18 -37.11 -6.01
CA ARG A 226 21.37 -37.92 -6.94
C ARG A 226 21.56 -37.56 -8.42
N GLY A 227 22.44 -36.61 -8.75
CA GLY A 227 22.75 -36.24 -10.13
C GLY A 227 21.69 -35.32 -10.78
N LEU A 228 20.82 -34.67 -10.01
CA LEU A 228 19.85 -33.73 -10.57
C LEU A 228 20.59 -32.54 -11.19
N PRO A 229 20.15 -32.03 -12.36
CA PRO A 229 20.75 -30.88 -12.99
C PRO A 229 20.56 -29.61 -12.14
N ASP A 230 21.54 -28.73 -12.15
CA ASP A 230 21.56 -27.50 -11.35
C ASP A 230 20.28 -26.68 -11.48
N ARG A 231 19.69 -26.61 -12.68
CA ARG A 231 18.42 -25.90 -12.90
C ARG A 231 17.27 -26.47 -12.06
N SER A 232 17.18 -27.80 -11.98
CA SER A 232 16.18 -28.49 -11.17
C SER A 232 16.42 -28.25 -9.67
N VAL A 233 17.70 -28.32 -9.25
CA VAL A 233 18.09 -28.05 -7.86
C VAL A 233 17.76 -26.62 -7.46
N TYR A 234 18.11 -25.61 -8.27
CA TYR A 234 17.91 -24.21 -7.93
C TYR A 234 16.44 -23.78 -7.97
N PHE A 235 15.74 -24.08 -9.05
CA PHE A 235 14.37 -23.61 -9.25
C PHE A 235 13.30 -24.58 -8.74
N GLY A 236 13.55 -25.88 -8.80
CA GLY A 236 12.62 -26.90 -8.33
C GLY A 236 12.65 -27.15 -6.83
N HIS A 237 13.85 -27.13 -6.23
CA HIS A 237 14.03 -27.44 -4.81
C HIS A 237 14.37 -26.23 -3.95
N ALA A 238 15.38 -25.43 -4.33
CA ALA A 238 15.81 -24.32 -3.50
C ALA A 238 14.83 -23.14 -3.53
N LEU A 239 14.50 -22.59 -4.69
CA LEU A 239 13.64 -21.43 -4.84
C LEU A 239 12.26 -21.65 -4.23
N LYS A 240 11.67 -22.82 -4.41
CA LYS A 240 10.35 -23.14 -3.86
C LYS A 240 10.31 -22.98 -2.34
N ASN A 241 11.34 -23.41 -1.64
CA ASN A 241 11.43 -23.27 -0.18
C ASN A 241 11.82 -21.86 0.25
N THR A 242 12.66 -21.17 -0.55
CA THR A 242 13.01 -19.76 -0.35
C THR A 242 11.79 -18.84 -0.43
N LEU A 243 10.81 -19.13 -1.30
CA LEU A 243 9.66 -18.27 -1.50
C LEU A 243 8.70 -18.25 -0.30
N VAL A 244 8.71 -19.23 0.59
CA VAL A 244 7.80 -19.27 1.75
C VAL A 244 8.00 -18.06 2.67
N PRO A 245 9.20 -17.80 3.25
CA PRO A 245 9.43 -16.60 4.05
C PRO A 245 9.34 -15.32 3.22
N VAL A 246 9.71 -15.35 1.93
CA VAL A 246 9.62 -14.18 1.03
C VAL A 246 8.17 -13.75 0.83
N ILE A 247 7.23 -14.65 0.57
CA ILE A 247 5.80 -14.35 0.42
C ILE A 247 5.27 -13.71 1.69
N THR A 248 5.63 -14.23 2.87
CA THR A 248 5.17 -13.72 4.16
C THR A 248 5.63 -12.27 4.38
N ILE A 249 6.93 -12.01 4.25
CA ILE A 249 7.50 -10.68 4.51
C ILE A 249 7.04 -9.69 3.44
N THR A 250 7.03 -10.10 2.17
CA THR A 250 6.57 -9.25 1.07
C THR A 250 5.09 -8.91 1.19
N GLY A 251 4.28 -9.88 1.60
CA GLY A 251 2.87 -9.65 1.82
C GLY A 251 2.60 -8.56 2.88
N LEU A 252 3.30 -8.60 4.02
CA LEU A 252 3.24 -7.55 5.03
C LEU A 252 3.68 -6.19 4.49
N GLN A 253 4.63 -6.16 3.56
CA GLN A 253 5.15 -4.94 2.94
C GLN A 253 4.22 -4.35 1.86
N LEU A 254 3.32 -5.12 1.26
CA LEU A 254 2.37 -4.62 0.26
C LEU A 254 1.44 -3.54 0.82
N GLY A 255 1.03 -3.67 2.08
CA GLY A 255 0.24 -2.62 2.75
C GLY A 255 1.00 -1.29 2.85
N SER A 256 2.31 -1.35 3.12
CA SER A 256 3.15 -0.15 3.20
C SER A 256 3.34 0.55 1.84
N LEU A 257 3.32 -0.17 0.71
CA LEU A 257 3.39 0.43 -0.62
C LEU A 257 2.29 1.47 -0.84
N ILE A 258 1.05 1.15 -0.45
CA ILE A 258 -0.09 2.07 -0.61
C ILE A 258 0.08 3.29 0.30
N ALA A 259 0.56 3.12 1.52
CA ALA A 259 0.83 4.22 2.42
C ALA A 259 1.96 5.14 1.89
N PHE A 260 3.03 4.57 1.34
CA PHE A 260 4.14 5.33 0.75
C PHE A 260 3.82 5.90 -0.64
N ALA A 261 2.75 5.46 -1.30
CA ALA A 261 2.29 6.03 -2.56
C ALA A 261 2.03 7.54 -2.46
N ILE A 262 1.63 8.05 -1.29
CA ILE A 262 1.44 9.50 -1.04
C ILE A 262 2.61 10.33 -1.55
N ILE A 263 3.84 9.95 -1.19
CA ILE A 263 5.05 10.68 -1.56
C ILE A 263 5.25 10.67 -3.07
N THR A 264 5.11 9.48 -3.68
CA THR A 264 5.26 9.31 -5.12
C THR A 264 4.18 10.06 -5.90
N GLU A 265 2.92 9.95 -5.47
CA GLU A 265 1.79 10.66 -6.08
C GLU A 265 1.98 12.18 -6.02
N THR A 266 2.52 12.69 -4.92
CA THR A 266 2.80 14.12 -4.76
C THR A 266 3.93 14.57 -5.69
N VAL A 267 5.02 13.83 -5.79
CA VAL A 267 6.17 14.16 -6.65
C VAL A 267 5.78 14.17 -8.12
N PHE A 268 5.03 13.16 -8.56
CA PHE A 268 4.61 13.01 -9.97
C PHE A 268 3.27 13.67 -10.29
N GLN A 269 2.65 14.39 -9.32
CA GLN A 269 1.29 14.95 -9.45
C GLN A 269 0.30 13.89 -10.01
N TRP A 270 0.49 12.64 -9.54
CA TRP A 270 -0.37 11.52 -9.91
C TRP A 270 -1.72 11.66 -9.20
N PRO A 271 -2.84 11.66 -9.94
CA PRO A 271 -4.15 11.98 -9.38
C PRO A 271 -4.74 10.83 -8.56
N GLY A 272 -4.02 10.37 -7.53
CA GLY A 272 -4.43 9.30 -6.65
C GLY A 272 -4.99 9.78 -5.31
N MET A 273 -5.20 8.82 -4.42
CA MET A 273 -5.72 9.02 -3.06
C MET A 273 -4.74 9.76 -2.15
N GLY A 274 -3.44 9.49 -2.28
CA GLY A 274 -2.41 10.14 -1.47
C GLY A 274 -2.29 11.63 -1.78
N LEU A 275 -2.35 12.00 -3.07
CA LEU A 275 -2.38 13.41 -3.48
C LEU A 275 -3.65 14.11 -2.98
N LEU A 276 -4.80 13.43 -3.05
CA LEU A 276 -6.06 13.95 -2.48
C LEU A 276 -5.93 14.19 -0.97
N PHE A 277 -5.29 13.28 -0.25
CA PHE A 277 -5.07 13.40 1.19
C PHE A 277 -4.16 14.58 1.54
N ILE A 278 -3.02 14.77 0.84
CA ILE A 278 -2.13 15.92 1.06
C ILE A 278 -2.87 17.24 0.82
N GLN A 279 -3.69 17.30 -0.23
CA GLN A 279 -4.53 18.47 -0.49
C GLN A 279 -5.56 18.68 0.64
N ALA A 280 -6.17 17.61 1.14
CA ALA A 280 -7.13 17.70 2.26
C ALA A 280 -6.45 18.20 3.55
N VAL A 281 -5.22 17.73 3.83
CA VAL A 281 -4.44 18.24 4.98
C VAL A 281 -4.13 19.73 4.83
N THR A 282 -3.66 20.13 3.66
CA THR A 282 -3.31 21.55 3.38
C THR A 282 -4.48 22.50 3.56
N PHE A 283 -5.69 22.05 3.22
CA PHE A 283 -6.90 22.88 3.28
C PHE A 283 -7.83 22.54 4.47
N ALA A 284 -7.37 21.71 5.41
CA ALA A 284 -8.14 21.24 6.57
C ALA A 284 -9.51 20.63 6.18
N ASP A 285 -9.55 19.86 5.08
CA ASP A 285 -10.75 19.14 4.63
C ASP A 285 -10.91 17.85 5.42
N ILE A 286 -11.43 17.96 6.64
CA ILE A 286 -11.49 16.89 7.63
C ILE A 286 -12.30 15.68 7.13
N PRO A 287 -13.46 15.82 6.45
CA PRO A 287 -14.20 14.68 5.93
C PRO A 287 -13.36 13.81 4.97
N VAL A 288 -12.57 14.43 4.09
CA VAL A 288 -11.68 13.72 3.18
C VAL A 288 -10.53 13.05 3.93
N MET A 289 -9.94 13.74 4.93
CA MET A 289 -8.87 13.17 5.76
C MET A 289 -9.34 11.93 6.52
N ALA A 290 -10.49 12.00 7.18
CA ALA A 290 -11.06 10.90 7.93
C ALA A 290 -11.40 9.70 7.04
N ALA A 291 -12.00 9.95 5.88
CA ALA A 291 -12.31 8.91 4.90
C ALA A 291 -11.05 8.22 4.37
N TYR A 292 -10.01 8.99 4.07
CA TYR A 292 -8.72 8.44 3.64
C TYR A 292 -8.11 7.52 4.71
N LEU A 293 -8.05 7.96 5.98
CA LEU A 293 -7.51 7.15 7.08
C LEU A 293 -8.27 5.84 7.25
N CYS A 294 -9.61 5.89 7.26
CA CYS A 294 -10.44 4.70 7.36
C CYS A 294 -10.24 3.75 6.16
N LEU A 295 -10.14 4.29 4.93
CA LEU A 295 -9.96 3.50 3.73
C LEU A 295 -8.58 2.83 3.69
N ILE A 296 -7.51 3.56 3.99
CA ILE A 296 -6.15 3.00 4.03
C ILE A 296 -6.04 1.91 5.09
N ALA A 297 -6.64 2.12 6.28
CA ALA A 297 -6.69 1.08 7.30
C ALA A 297 -7.45 -0.15 6.82
N LEU A 298 -8.59 0.03 6.14
CA LEU A 298 -9.36 -1.07 5.56
C LEU A 298 -8.53 -1.85 4.54
N ILE A 299 -7.89 -1.16 3.60
CA ILE A 299 -7.04 -1.79 2.58
C ILE A 299 -5.88 -2.56 3.26
N PHE A 300 -5.23 -1.96 4.26
CA PHE A 300 -4.16 -2.61 5.02
C PHE A 300 -4.65 -3.88 5.73
N VAL A 301 -5.81 -3.82 6.38
CA VAL A 301 -6.44 -4.96 7.04
C VAL A 301 -6.78 -6.07 6.04
N VAL A 302 -7.35 -5.72 4.88
CA VAL A 302 -7.69 -6.68 3.82
C VAL A 302 -6.43 -7.34 3.26
N ILE A 303 -5.39 -6.57 2.97
CA ILE A 303 -4.12 -7.11 2.47
C ILE A 303 -3.52 -8.08 3.49
N ASN A 304 -3.43 -7.70 4.77
CA ASN A 304 -2.90 -8.57 5.81
C ASN A 304 -3.73 -9.86 5.95
N LEU A 305 -5.06 -9.77 5.90
CA LEU A 305 -5.92 -10.95 5.94
C LEU A 305 -5.66 -11.89 4.75
N VAL A 306 -5.53 -11.33 3.54
CA VAL A 306 -5.21 -12.12 2.33
C VAL A 306 -3.84 -12.80 2.47
N VAL A 307 -2.83 -12.06 2.94
CA VAL A 307 -1.47 -12.60 3.18
C VAL A 307 -1.48 -13.71 4.22
N ASP A 308 -2.20 -13.54 5.32
CA ASP A 308 -2.34 -14.55 6.36
C ASP A 308 -3.02 -15.82 5.83
N LEU A 309 -4.04 -15.67 4.98
CA LEU A 309 -4.70 -16.80 4.33
C LEU A 309 -3.79 -17.51 3.33
N LEU A 310 -3.02 -16.74 2.55
CA LEU A 310 -2.01 -17.31 1.64
C LEU A 310 -0.92 -18.05 2.40
N TYR A 311 -0.41 -17.48 3.50
CA TYR A 311 0.56 -18.12 4.35
C TYR A 311 0.03 -19.44 4.92
N PHE A 312 -1.20 -19.44 5.43
CA PHE A 312 -1.86 -20.66 5.91
C PHE A 312 -2.06 -21.72 4.81
N ALA A 313 -2.29 -21.29 3.57
CA ALA A 313 -2.44 -22.19 2.42
C ALA A 313 -1.10 -22.81 1.99
N VAL A 314 0.00 -22.04 2.07
CA VAL A 314 1.35 -22.44 1.59
C VAL A 314 2.11 -23.24 2.63
N ASP A 315 1.95 -22.97 3.94
CA ASP A 315 2.63 -23.69 5.03
C ASP A 315 1.72 -24.75 5.68
N PRO A 316 1.91 -26.05 5.34
CA PRO A 316 1.12 -27.13 5.94
C PRO A 316 1.37 -27.32 7.44
N ARG A 317 2.48 -26.81 7.99
CA ARG A 317 2.88 -27.01 9.40
C ARG A 317 1.94 -26.28 10.34
N LEU A 318 1.39 -25.13 9.93
CA LEU A 318 0.39 -24.40 10.69
C LEU A 318 -0.97 -25.13 10.84
N ARG A 319 -1.20 -26.16 10.01
CA ARG A 319 -2.40 -27.00 10.12
C ARG A 319 -2.33 -27.99 11.29
N ILE A 320 -1.14 -28.25 11.83
CA ILE A 320 -0.87 -29.33 12.79
C ILE A 320 -0.77 -28.82 14.24
N GLU A 321 -0.61 -27.52 14.49
CA GLU A 321 -0.70 -26.99 15.85
C GLU A 321 -2.15 -27.10 16.36
N LYS A 322 -2.46 -28.30 16.87
CA LYS A 322 -3.53 -28.47 17.87
C LYS A 322 -3.14 -27.65 19.08
N PRO A 323 -4.07 -26.89 19.69
CA PRO A 323 -3.79 -26.33 21.01
C PRO A 323 -3.48 -27.50 21.96
N THR A 324 -2.22 -27.66 22.30
CA THR A 324 -1.82 -28.46 23.45
C THR A 324 -2.45 -27.79 24.65
N GLY A 325 -3.57 -28.36 25.08
CA GLY A 325 -4.22 -28.01 26.34
C GLY A 325 -3.19 -28.14 27.44
N GLY A 326 -3.02 -27.04 28.19
CA GLY A 326 -2.21 -27.02 29.39
C GLY A 326 -2.68 -28.06 30.40
N HIS A 327 -1.73 -28.62 31.06
CA HIS A 327 -1.84 -29.19 32.40
C HIS A 327 -1.60 -28.09 33.41
#